data_2a720459ba8c5eb42604486e1221ee52
#
_entry.id   2a720459ba8c5eb42604486e1221ee52
#
_cell.length_a   1.000
_cell.length_b   1.000
_cell.length_c   1.000
_cell.angle_alpha   90.00
_cell.angle_beta   90.00
_cell.angle_gamma   90.00
#
_symmetry.space_group_name_H-M   'P 1'
#
loop_
_entity.id
_entity.type
_entity.pdbx_description
1 polymer ?
#
loop_
_entity_poly.entity_id
_entity_poly.type
_entity_poly.pdbx_seq_one_letter_code
_entity_poly.pdbx_strand_id
1 'polypeptide(L)' 'MSPLLYNVTEIKFDFDEGDIDDPITFEEQVQIIHDNLGVWEADDDDDLIEEITTASGWCISSIDYEIQSK' A
#
# COMPACT_ATOMS: atom_id res chain seq x y z
N MET A 1 -16.45 13.30 -10.92
CA MET A 1 -16.57 12.95 -9.49
C MET A 1 -15.27 13.26 -8.77
N SER A 2 -15.39 13.77 -7.55
CA SER A 2 -14.20 14.06 -6.78
C SER A 2 -13.64 12.78 -6.19
N PRO A 3 -12.31 12.58 -6.23
CA PRO A 3 -11.72 11.41 -5.60
C PRO A 3 -11.87 11.47 -4.08
N LEU A 4 -11.82 10.30 -3.47
CA LEU A 4 -11.86 10.18 -2.02
C LEU A 4 -10.43 10.27 -1.46
N LEU A 5 -10.33 10.74 -0.22
CA LEU A 5 -9.06 10.73 0.49
C LEU A 5 -9.06 9.55 1.45
N TYR A 6 -8.05 8.72 1.35
CA TYR A 6 -7.87 7.55 2.20
C TYR A 6 -6.67 7.76 3.09
N ASN A 7 -6.87 7.65 4.39
CA ASN A 7 -5.76 7.69 5.32
C ASN A 7 -5.35 6.25 5.62
N VAL A 8 -4.27 5.82 4.99
CA VAL A 8 -3.79 4.44 5.10
C VAL A 8 -3.00 4.31 6.39
N THR A 9 -3.48 3.47 7.29
CA THR A 9 -2.89 3.30 8.61
C THR A 9 -2.00 2.07 8.70
N GLU A 10 -2.27 1.05 7.89
CA GLU A 10 -1.46 -0.17 7.91
C GLU A 10 -1.55 -0.86 6.56
N ILE A 11 -0.43 -1.40 6.09
CA ILE A 11 -0.38 -2.18 4.86
C ILE A 11 0.43 -3.44 5.12
N LYS A 12 -0.07 -4.56 4.61
CA LYS A 12 0.71 -5.80 4.52
C LYS A 12 0.94 -6.10 3.06
N PHE A 13 2.19 -6.09 2.66
CA PHE A 13 2.57 -6.48 1.30
C PHE A 13 2.90 -7.96 1.27
N ASP A 14 2.75 -8.57 0.11
CA ASP A 14 3.14 -9.96 -0.11
C ASP A 14 4.58 -9.96 -0.63
N PHE A 15 5.52 -10.05 0.30
CA PHE A 15 6.94 -10.08 -0.03
C PHE A 15 7.45 -11.48 -0.35
N ASP A 16 6.58 -12.49 -0.19
CA ASP A 16 6.94 -13.89 -0.44
C ASP A 16 6.58 -14.34 -1.86
N GLU A 17 6.22 -13.41 -2.72
CA GLU A 17 5.83 -13.75 -4.09
C GLU A 17 7.03 -14.10 -4.93
N GLY A 18 7.04 -15.34 -5.43
CA GLY A 18 8.02 -15.81 -6.40
C GLY A 18 9.32 -16.31 -5.80
N ASP A 19 10.18 -16.81 -6.69
CA ASP A 19 11.51 -17.28 -6.33
C ASP A 19 12.43 -16.08 -6.16
N ILE A 20 12.51 -15.59 -4.94
CA ILE A 20 13.42 -14.48 -4.64
C ILE A 20 14.71 -15.09 -4.09
N ASP A 21 15.78 -15.02 -4.87
CA ASP A 21 17.09 -15.49 -4.44
C ASP A 21 17.63 -14.65 -3.28
N ASP A 22 17.25 -13.38 -3.25
CA ASP A 22 17.62 -12.47 -2.17
C ASP A 22 16.36 -11.92 -1.53
N PRO A 23 15.87 -12.55 -0.43
CA PRO A 23 14.72 -12.00 0.26
C PRO A 23 15.04 -10.64 0.85
N ILE A 24 14.08 -9.72 0.73
CA ILE A 24 14.30 -8.40 1.28
C ILE A 24 14.34 -8.46 2.79
N THR A 25 15.15 -7.61 3.39
CA THR A 25 15.32 -7.60 4.85
C THR A 25 14.07 -7.06 5.53
N PHE A 26 13.92 -7.38 6.80
CA PHE A 26 12.81 -6.85 7.59
C PHE A 26 12.81 -5.32 7.60
N GLU A 27 13.99 -4.72 7.68
CA GLU A 27 14.13 -3.27 7.68
C GLU A 27 13.64 -2.66 6.37
N GLU A 28 13.96 -3.29 5.24
CA GLU A 28 13.48 -2.84 3.96
C GLU A 28 11.97 -2.96 3.84
N GLN A 29 11.41 -4.05 4.37
CA GLN A 29 9.96 -4.25 4.38
C GLN A 29 9.27 -3.13 5.16
N VAL A 30 9.77 -2.82 6.35
CA VAL A 30 9.23 -1.76 7.19
C VAL A 30 9.31 -0.41 6.47
N GLN A 31 10.44 -0.15 5.80
CA GLN A 31 10.63 1.10 5.07
C GLN A 31 9.61 1.23 3.93
N ILE A 32 9.41 0.16 3.18
CA ILE A 32 8.43 0.16 2.07
C ILE A 32 7.02 0.43 2.62
N ILE A 33 6.66 -0.24 3.71
CA ILE A 33 5.36 -0.01 4.34
C ILE A 33 5.22 1.45 4.77
N HIS A 34 6.22 1.96 5.46
CA HIS A 34 6.20 3.33 5.98
C HIS A 34 6.07 4.37 4.86
N ASP A 35 6.78 4.15 3.77
CA ASP A 35 6.76 5.07 2.63
C ASP A 35 5.39 5.14 1.95
N ASN A 36 4.57 4.11 2.15
CA ASN A 36 3.27 4.02 1.52
C ASN A 36 2.10 4.26 2.48
N LEU A 37 2.40 4.60 3.74
CA LEU A 37 1.37 5.01 4.69
C LEU A 37 1.01 6.49 4.49
N GLY A 38 -0.15 6.88 5.03
CA GLY A 38 -0.58 8.26 4.98
C GLY A 38 -1.77 8.46 4.05
N VAL A 39 -1.95 9.70 3.61
CA VAL A 39 -3.12 10.07 2.81
C VAL A 39 -2.88 9.78 1.34
N TRP A 40 -3.81 9.04 0.74
CA TRP A 40 -3.83 8.74 -0.68
C TRP A 40 -5.13 9.22 -1.28
N GLU A 41 -5.08 9.67 -2.52
CA GLU A 41 -6.24 10.10 -3.27
C GLU A 41 -6.59 9.01 -4.29
N ALA A 42 -7.82 8.52 -4.24
CA ALA A 42 -8.27 7.45 -5.13
C ALA A 42 -9.79 7.53 -5.31
N ASP A 43 -10.29 6.98 -6.39
CA ASP A 43 -11.73 6.97 -6.66
C ASP A 43 -12.48 5.97 -5.79
N ASP A 44 -11.85 4.83 -5.51
CA ASP A 44 -12.41 3.79 -4.64
C ASP A 44 -11.26 2.95 -4.05
N ASP A 45 -11.63 1.95 -3.26
CA ASP A 45 -10.63 1.12 -2.58
C ASP A 45 -9.82 0.27 -3.56
N ASP A 46 -10.42 -0.20 -4.64
CA ASP A 46 -9.69 -0.94 -5.67
C ASP A 46 -8.66 -0.05 -6.34
N ASP A 47 -9.03 1.20 -6.63
CA ASP A 47 -8.12 2.17 -7.20
C ASP A 47 -6.98 2.51 -6.23
N LEU A 48 -7.31 2.62 -4.95
CA LEU A 48 -6.32 2.86 -3.89
C LEU A 48 -5.27 1.75 -3.87
N ILE A 49 -5.71 0.49 -3.89
CA ILE A 49 -4.82 -0.66 -3.86
C ILE A 49 -3.93 -0.66 -5.11
N GLU A 50 -4.51 -0.37 -6.26
CA GLU A 50 -3.76 -0.33 -7.51
C GLU A 50 -2.71 0.77 -7.51
N GLU A 51 -3.05 1.94 -6.99
CA GLU A 51 -2.12 3.06 -6.88
C GLU A 51 -0.93 2.70 -5.99
N ILE A 52 -1.19 2.10 -4.84
CA ILE A 52 -0.14 1.72 -3.91
C ILE A 52 0.71 0.59 -4.50
N THR A 53 0.08 -0.39 -5.14
CA THR A 53 0.79 -1.49 -5.78
C THR A 53 1.74 -0.96 -6.85
N THR A 54 1.28 -0.01 -7.66
CA THR A 54 2.11 0.60 -8.70
C THR A 54 3.27 1.39 -8.11
N ALA A 55 2.99 2.15 -7.05
CA ALA A 55 4.00 3.01 -6.42
C ALA A 55 5.06 2.18 -5.68
N SER A 56 4.65 1.11 -5.01
CA SER A 56 5.56 0.29 -4.22
C SER A 56 6.26 -0.79 -5.04
N GLY A 57 5.61 -1.26 -6.08
CA GLY A 57 6.09 -2.39 -6.87
C GLY A 57 5.77 -3.75 -6.25
N TRP A 58 4.96 -3.79 -5.19
CA TRP A 58 4.61 -5.02 -4.48
C TRP A 58 3.11 -5.19 -4.40
N CYS A 59 2.66 -6.45 -4.45
CA CYS A 59 1.25 -6.75 -4.26
C CYS A 59 0.86 -6.57 -2.80
N ILE A 60 -0.36 -6.09 -2.57
CA ILE A 60 -0.89 -5.89 -1.23
C ILE A 60 -1.65 -7.13 -0.80
N SER A 61 -1.28 -7.67 0.36
CA SER A 61 -1.98 -8.80 0.97
C SER A 61 -3.15 -8.31 1.84
N SER A 62 -2.94 -7.22 2.56
CA SER A 62 -3.95 -6.65 3.44
C SER A 62 -3.68 -5.15 3.61
N ILE A 63 -4.73 -4.37 3.80
CA ILE A 63 -4.59 -2.93 3.98
C ILE A 63 -5.68 -2.42 4.91
N ASP A 64 -5.30 -1.54 5.83
CA ASP A 64 -6.22 -0.84 6.71
C ASP A 64 -6.18 0.65 6.40
N TYR A 65 -7.32 1.26 6.27
CA TYR A 65 -7.41 2.68 5.95
C TYR A 65 -8.70 3.27 6.51
N GLU A 66 -8.71 4.59 6.61
CA GLU A 66 -9.91 5.34 6.96
C GLU A 66 -10.21 6.31 5.83
N ILE A 67 -11.48 6.44 5.49
CA ILE A 67 -11.90 7.40 4.48
C ILE A 67 -12.05 8.76 5.15
N GLN A 68 -11.33 9.74 4.63
CA GLN A 68 -11.45 11.11 5.12
C GLN A 68 -12.44 11.84 4.23
N SER A 69 -13.55 12.25 4.80
CA SER A 69 -14.50 13.09 4.08
C SER A 69 -14.08 14.54 4.19
N LYS A 70 -14.29 15.25 3.12
CA LYS A 70 -14.03 16.69 3.12
C LYS A 70 -15.06 17.44 3.92
#